data_7300abb1bfddd3033e4248d8658a38df
#
_entry.id   7300abb1bfddd3033e4248d8658a38df
#
_cell.length_a   1.000
_cell.length_b   1.000
_cell.length_c   1.000
_cell.angle_alpha   90.00
_cell.angle_beta   90.00
_cell.angle_gamma   90.00
#
_symmetry.space_group_name_H-M   'P 1'
#
loop_
_entity.id
_entity.type
_entity.pdbx_description
1 polymer ?
#
loop_
_entity_poly.entity_id
_entity_poly.type
_entity_poly.pdbx_seq_one_letter_code
_entity_poly.pdbx_strand_id
1 'polypeptide(L)'
;GQYHDRETGLYYNYYRFYDPVIGRYITSDPIGLAGGLNTYAYVEGNPVLRIDSLGLSPKDVEKIRDIFNKEVQRMTDNGERINSRFNNVPRNLWGHLTGDWDYDPDWNYKQCWEQTNSVTEKLKKAAENNEFDDNWEFVRVDDSAKDYSHTWGRAKSNNPDDPTIYYDSFYNRIDESECECEKRYECGQCQL
;
A
#
# COMPACT_ATOMS: atom_id res chain seq x y z
N GLY A 1 -2.12 -10.87 -11.40
CA GLY A 1 -2.40 -10.48 -12.78
C GLY A 1 -3.44 -11.39 -13.42
N GLN A 2 -4.17 -10.84 -14.34
CA GLN A 2 -5.24 -11.55 -15.06
C GLN A 2 -4.66 -12.59 -16.01
N TYR A 3 -5.30 -13.74 -16.12
CA TYR A 3 -4.96 -14.77 -17.10
C TYR A 3 -5.91 -14.67 -18.30
N HIS A 4 -5.33 -14.53 -19.51
CA HIS A 4 -6.11 -14.48 -20.75
C HIS A 4 -6.53 -15.89 -21.16
N ASP A 5 -7.82 -16.17 -21.15
CA ASP A 5 -8.42 -17.37 -21.70
C ASP A 5 -8.62 -17.18 -23.20
N ARG A 6 -7.84 -17.90 -23.99
CA ARG A 6 -7.87 -17.79 -25.46
C ARG A 6 -9.11 -18.42 -26.13
N GLU A 7 -9.79 -19.31 -25.42
CA GLU A 7 -10.98 -20.00 -25.98
C GLU A 7 -12.20 -19.09 -25.88
N THR A 8 -12.35 -18.36 -24.77
CA THR A 8 -13.49 -17.47 -24.54
C THR A 8 -13.18 -16.01 -24.87
N GLY A 9 -11.92 -15.61 -24.96
CA GLY A 9 -11.48 -14.22 -25.11
C GLY A 9 -11.61 -13.40 -23.84
N LEU A 10 -11.95 -14.02 -22.72
CA LEU A 10 -12.10 -13.37 -21.41
C LEU A 10 -10.79 -13.37 -20.65
N TYR A 11 -10.72 -12.51 -19.63
CA TYR A 11 -9.62 -12.49 -18.69
C TYR A 11 -10.08 -13.02 -17.33
N TYR A 12 -9.52 -14.15 -16.92
CA TYR A 12 -9.74 -14.70 -15.58
C TYR A 12 -9.04 -13.86 -14.53
N ASN A 13 -9.78 -13.33 -13.58
CA ASN A 13 -9.31 -12.52 -12.50
C ASN A 13 -9.80 -13.08 -11.16
N TYR A 14 -9.25 -14.21 -10.76
CA TYR A 14 -9.51 -14.93 -9.52
C TYR A 14 -11.02 -15.26 -9.31
N TYR A 15 -11.79 -14.30 -8.81
CA TYR A 15 -13.21 -14.49 -8.48
C TYR A 15 -14.16 -14.12 -9.63
N ARG A 16 -13.68 -13.41 -10.65
CA ARG A 16 -14.50 -12.92 -11.75
C ARG A 16 -13.81 -13.08 -13.10
N PHE A 17 -14.60 -13.04 -14.15
CA PHE A 17 -14.10 -12.96 -15.52
C PHE A 17 -14.35 -11.56 -16.08
N TYR A 18 -13.31 -10.94 -16.57
CA TYR A 18 -13.35 -9.63 -17.20
C TYR A 18 -13.48 -9.77 -18.71
N ASP A 19 -14.41 -9.04 -19.29
CA ASP A 19 -14.60 -8.96 -20.74
C ASP A 19 -14.00 -7.65 -21.26
N PRO A 20 -12.91 -7.70 -22.02
CA PRO A 20 -12.24 -6.50 -22.55
C PRO A 20 -13.07 -5.78 -23.62
N VAL A 21 -14.02 -6.46 -24.27
CA VAL A 21 -14.87 -5.88 -25.31
C VAL A 21 -15.88 -4.90 -24.72
N ILE A 22 -16.44 -5.27 -23.57
CA ILE A 22 -17.44 -4.44 -22.87
C ILE A 22 -16.85 -3.68 -21.68
N GLY A 23 -15.58 -3.89 -21.34
CA GLY A 23 -14.84 -3.16 -20.32
C GLY A 23 -15.33 -3.41 -18.89
N ARG A 24 -15.89 -4.59 -18.60
CA ARG A 24 -16.48 -4.92 -17.30
C ARG A 24 -16.42 -6.41 -17.00
N TYR A 25 -16.72 -6.77 -15.75
CA TYR A 25 -16.93 -8.17 -15.38
C TYR A 25 -18.23 -8.72 -15.98
N ILE A 26 -18.24 -10.01 -16.33
CA ILE A 26 -19.44 -10.71 -16.83
C ILE A 26 -20.27 -11.34 -15.70
N THR A 27 -19.71 -11.42 -14.50
CA THR A 27 -20.38 -11.88 -13.26
C THR A 27 -20.49 -10.76 -12.26
N SER A 28 -21.55 -10.77 -11.46
CA SER A 28 -21.70 -9.85 -10.34
C SER A 28 -20.59 -10.08 -9.34
N ASP A 29 -20.21 -9.01 -8.63
CA ASP A 29 -19.23 -9.08 -7.56
C ASP A 29 -19.73 -10.06 -6.46
N PRO A 30 -18.93 -11.05 -6.04
CA PRO A 30 -19.28 -11.94 -4.95
C PRO A 30 -19.55 -11.23 -3.61
N ILE A 31 -18.87 -10.09 -3.38
CA ILE A 31 -19.09 -9.24 -2.19
C ILE A 31 -20.30 -8.30 -2.36
N GLY A 32 -21.00 -8.36 -3.48
CA GLY A 32 -22.20 -7.60 -3.74
C GLY A 32 -21.99 -6.09 -3.75
N LEU A 33 -22.86 -5.35 -3.05
CA LEU A 33 -22.80 -3.89 -3.00
C LEU A 33 -21.62 -3.35 -2.17
N ALA A 34 -20.95 -4.18 -1.38
CA ALA A 34 -19.70 -3.81 -0.69
C ALA A 34 -18.58 -3.46 -1.68
N GLY A 35 -18.57 -4.12 -2.87
CA GLY A 35 -17.68 -3.78 -3.98
C GLY A 35 -18.07 -2.54 -4.80
N GLY A 36 -19.17 -1.88 -4.47
CA GLY A 36 -19.69 -0.71 -5.19
C GLY A 36 -21.11 -0.88 -5.70
N LEU A 37 -21.77 0.24 -6.06
CA LEU A 37 -23.16 0.23 -6.58
C LEU A 37 -23.29 -0.56 -7.88
N ASN A 38 -22.26 -0.58 -8.70
CA ASN A 38 -22.23 -1.37 -9.94
C ASN A 38 -21.37 -2.61 -9.72
N THR A 39 -22.01 -3.70 -9.31
CA THR A 39 -21.35 -4.98 -9.02
C THR A 39 -20.66 -5.65 -10.22
N TYR A 40 -20.78 -5.10 -11.42
CA TYR A 40 -20.09 -5.54 -12.64
C TYR A 40 -18.96 -4.61 -13.06
N ALA A 41 -18.75 -3.49 -12.36
CA ALA A 41 -17.72 -2.54 -12.74
C ALA A 41 -16.32 -3.15 -12.53
N TYR A 42 -15.42 -2.86 -13.45
CA TYR A 42 -13.98 -3.07 -13.27
C TYR A 42 -13.36 -1.74 -12.83
N VAL A 43 -12.75 -1.72 -11.65
CA VAL A 43 -12.03 -0.57 -11.06
C VAL A 43 -12.76 0.77 -11.20
N GLU A 44 -14.08 0.77 -10.98
CA GLU A 44 -14.95 1.95 -11.10
C GLU A 44 -14.86 2.66 -12.48
N GLY A 45 -14.48 1.93 -13.52
CA GLY A 45 -14.32 2.46 -14.88
C GLY A 45 -12.99 3.19 -15.12
N ASN A 46 -12.01 3.05 -14.24
CA ASN A 46 -10.68 3.69 -14.39
C ASN A 46 -9.53 2.66 -14.51
N PRO A 47 -9.47 1.87 -15.59
CA PRO A 47 -8.46 0.82 -15.77
C PRO A 47 -7.04 1.35 -16.08
N VAL A 48 -6.89 2.65 -16.28
CA VAL A 48 -5.59 3.28 -16.55
C VAL A 48 -4.79 3.49 -15.27
N LEU A 49 -5.48 3.81 -14.16
CA LEU A 49 -4.86 4.17 -12.89
C LEU A 49 -5.06 3.11 -11.79
N ARG A 50 -5.93 2.13 -12.03
CA ARG A 50 -6.33 1.16 -11.01
C ARG A 50 -6.26 -0.27 -11.53
N ILE A 51 -5.97 -1.21 -10.61
CA ILE A 51 -5.93 -2.66 -10.87
C ILE A 51 -6.79 -3.33 -9.79
N ASP A 52 -7.64 -4.24 -10.21
CA ASP A 52 -8.36 -5.15 -9.31
C ASP A 52 -7.59 -6.47 -9.26
N SER A 53 -6.87 -6.72 -8.19
CA SER A 53 -5.94 -7.85 -8.06
C SER A 53 -6.63 -9.20 -7.88
N LEU A 54 -7.81 -9.20 -7.27
CA LEU A 54 -8.55 -10.41 -6.90
C LEU A 54 -9.89 -10.56 -7.64
N GLY A 55 -10.31 -9.56 -8.38
CA GLY A 55 -11.67 -9.53 -8.90
C GLY A 55 -12.72 -9.23 -7.81
N LEU A 56 -12.26 -8.65 -6.72
CA LEU A 56 -13.00 -8.11 -5.59
C LEU A 56 -12.37 -6.74 -5.35
N SER A 57 -13.10 -5.66 -5.51
CA SER A 57 -12.60 -4.32 -5.20
C SER A 57 -13.21 -3.87 -3.87
N PRO A 58 -12.63 -4.25 -2.72
CA PRO A 58 -13.07 -3.70 -1.46
C PRO A 58 -12.84 -2.18 -1.52
N LYS A 59 -13.88 -1.39 -1.33
CA LYS A 59 -13.77 0.09 -1.31
C LYS A 59 -12.70 0.55 -0.32
N ASP A 60 -12.56 -0.18 0.78
CA ASP A 60 -11.61 0.12 1.82
C ASP A 60 -10.16 -0.03 1.36
N VAL A 61 -9.85 -1.07 0.58
CA VAL A 61 -8.50 -1.28 0.02
C VAL A 61 -8.12 -0.14 -0.93
N GLU A 62 -9.05 0.27 -1.80
CA GLU A 62 -8.82 1.41 -2.70
C GLU A 62 -8.64 2.71 -1.90
N LYS A 63 -9.41 2.89 -0.85
CA LYS A 63 -9.31 4.06 0.02
C LYS A 63 -7.99 4.08 0.78
N ILE A 64 -7.53 2.94 1.29
CA ILE A 64 -6.21 2.81 1.91
C ILE A 64 -5.12 3.22 0.92
N ARG A 65 -5.20 2.74 -0.33
CA ARG A 65 -4.26 3.10 -1.40
C ARG A 65 -4.30 4.60 -1.73
N ASP A 66 -5.48 5.17 -1.80
CA ASP A 66 -5.67 6.59 -2.09
C ASP A 66 -5.09 7.48 -0.98
N ILE A 67 -5.35 7.17 0.29
CA ILE A 67 -4.78 7.87 1.44
C ILE A 67 -3.25 7.75 1.44
N PHE A 68 -2.73 6.55 1.21
CA PHE A 68 -1.28 6.30 1.09
C PHE A 68 -0.66 7.17 0.00
N ASN A 69 -1.18 7.10 -1.22
CA ASN A 69 -0.64 7.84 -2.37
C ASN A 69 -0.69 9.35 -2.15
N LYS A 70 -1.78 9.87 -1.61
CA LYS A 70 -1.93 11.30 -1.31
C LYS A 70 -0.92 11.76 -0.26
N GLU A 71 -0.71 10.98 0.79
CA GLU A 71 0.22 11.36 1.85
C GLU A 71 1.67 11.26 1.39
N VAL A 72 2.02 10.23 0.62
CA VAL A 72 3.35 10.10 0.00
C VAL A 72 3.61 11.24 -0.96
N GLN A 73 2.64 11.61 -1.80
CA GLN A 73 2.75 12.74 -2.71
C GLN A 73 2.91 14.05 -1.94
N ARG A 74 2.10 14.30 -0.90
CA ARG A 74 2.22 15.48 -0.04
C ARG A 74 3.63 15.60 0.56
N MET A 75 4.15 14.51 1.11
CA MET A 75 5.51 14.49 1.68
C MET A 75 6.58 14.77 0.61
N THR A 76 6.36 14.29 -0.60
CA THR A 76 7.27 14.52 -1.74
C THR A 76 7.25 15.99 -2.16
N ASP A 77 6.07 16.58 -2.33
CA ASP A 77 5.88 17.97 -2.77
C ASP A 77 6.42 18.98 -1.75
N ASN A 78 6.35 18.62 -0.46
CA ASN A 78 6.90 19.43 0.64
C ASN A 78 8.41 19.26 0.85
N GLY A 79 9.07 18.35 0.09
CA GLY A 79 10.47 18.02 0.30
C GLY A 79 10.73 17.27 1.62
N GLU A 80 9.67 16.73 2.26
CA GLU A 80 9.77 15.95 3.51
C GLU A 80 10.24 14.51 3.26
N ARG A 81 10.21 14.06 1.99
CA ARG A 81 10.51 12.69 1.61
C ARG A 81 11.75 12.61 0.73
N ILE A 82 12.72 11.82 1.19
CA ILE A 82 13.84 11.39 0.37
C ILE A 82 13.78 9.88 0.23
N ASN A 83 13.77 9.41 -1.00
CA ASN A 83 13.83 8.01 -1.36
C ASN A 83 15.25 7.55 -1.72
N SER A 84 16.28 8.29 -1.31
CA SER A 84 17.68 7.95 -1.55
C SER A 84 18.33 7.36 -0.31
N ARG A 85 18.85 6.15 -0.42
CA ARG A 85 19.65 5.50 0.65
C ARG A 85 20.84 6.36 1.10
N PHE A 86 21.40 7.17 0.20
CA PHE A 86 22.56 8.01 0.48
C PHE A 86 22.26 9.18 1.43
N ASN A 87 21.03 9.67 1.45
CA ASN A 87 20.66 10.83 2.26
C ASN A 87 20.28 10.47 3.71
N ASN A 88 20.01 9.20 3.99
CA ASN A 88 19.79 8.71 5.36
C ASN A 88 21.08 8.32 6.08
N VAL A 89 22.18 8.10 5.34
CA VAL A 89 23.46 7.65 5.92
C VAL A 89 24.03 8.64 6.94
N PRO A 90 24.06 9.96 6.71
CA PRO A 90 24.65 10.90 7.67
C PRO A 90 23.91 10.93 9.02
N ARG A 91 22.56 10.92 9.00
CA ARG A 91 21.75 10.96 10.23
C ARG A 91 21.85 9.65 11.01
N ASN A 92 21.78 8.52 10.33
CA ASN A 92 21.98 7.20 10.94
C ASN A 92 23.41 7.06 11.50
N LEU A 93 24.42 7.52 10.76
CA LEU A 93 25.80 7.50 11.23
C LEU A 93 25.99 8.40 12.46
N TRP A 94 25.36 9.56 12.49
CA TRP A 94 25.43 10.47 13.63
C TRP A 94 24.76 9.86 14.86
N GLY A 95 23.55 9.29 14.72
CA GLY A 95 22.86 8.59 15.81
C GLY A 95 23.67 7.44 16.38
N HIS A 96 24.37 6.66 15.53
CA HIS A 96 25.26 5.59 15.98
C HIS A 96 26.52 6.09 16.69
N LEU A 97 27.07 7.23 16.26
CA LEU A 97 28.29 7.79 16.84
C LEU A 97 28.05 8.56 18.13
N THR A 98 26.92 9.21 18.27
CA THR A 98 26.62 10.14 19.37
C THR A 98 25.54 9.65 20.33
N GLY A 99 24.73 8.67 19.91
CA GLY A 99 23.51 8.27 20.61
C GLY A 99 22.36 9.27 20.48
N ASP A 100 22.56 10.36 19.74
CA ASP A 100 21.55 11.38 19.47
C ASP A 100 20.83 11.11 18.14
N TRP A 101 19.68 10.47 18.25
CA TRP A 101 18.84 10.10 17.11
C TRP A 101 17.91 11.23 16.67
N ASP A 102 17.75 12.25 17.51
CA ASP A 102 16.89 13.42 17.25
C ASP A 102 17.66 14.58 16.60
N TYR A 103 18.96 14.43 16.41
CA TYR A 103 19.78 15.45 15.79
C TYR A 103 19.37 15.66 14.31
N ASP A 104 18.74 16.80 14.07
CA ASP A 104 18.34 17.26 12.75
C ASP A 104 19.14 18.52 12.38
N PRO A 105 20.22 18.40 11.58
CA PRO A 105 20.91 19.57 11.07
C PRO A 105 20.14 20.14 9.87
N ASP A 106 19.11 20.95 10.08
CA ASP A 106 18.35 21.69 9.07
C ASP A 106 17.83 20.86 7.85
N TRP A 107 17.79 19.53 8.00
CA TRP A 107 17.30 18.64 6.96
C TRP A 107 15.84 18.29 7.19
N ASN A 108 14.99 18.93 6.43
CA ASN A 108 13.53 18.81 6.48
C ASN A 108 13.00 17.41 6.08
N TYR A 109 13.84 16.37 6.24
CA TYR A 109 13.54 15.04 5.72
C TYR A 109 13.05 14.10 6.80
N LYS A 110 11.90 13.48 6.55
CA LYS A 110 11.39 12.40 7.37
C LYS A 110 12.16 11.10 7.11
N GLN A 111 12.57 10.43 8.17
CA GLN A 111 13.11 9.07 8.09
C GLN A 111 12.01 8.06 7.67
N CYS A 112 12.39 6.81 7.32
CA CYS A 112 11.43 5.78 6.95
C CYS A 112 10.32 5.58 7.98
N TRP A 113 10.67 5.56 9.28
CA TRP A 113 9.69 5.42 10.36
C TRP A 113 8.77 6.64 10.51
N GLU A 114 9.27 7.85 10.31
CA GLU A 114 8.46 9.08 10.33
C GLU A 114 7.50 9.16 9.15
N GLN A 115 7.95 8.73 7.97
CA GLN A 115 7.11 8.65 6.78
C GLN A 115 5.99 7.61 6.97
N THR A 116 6.33 6.44 7.50
CA THR A 116 5.34 5.39 7.80
C THR A 116 4.37 5.83 8.88
N ASN A 117 4.83 6.51 9.92
CA ASN A 117 3.95 7.10 10.94
C ASN A 117 2.99 8.10 10.32
N SER A 118 3.46 8.99 9.44
CA SER A 118 2.62 9.99 8.78
C SER A 118 1.45 9.35 8.02
N VAL A 119 1.71 8.29 7.27
CA VAL A 119 0.67 7.52 6.57
C VAL A 119 -0.26 6.81 7.57
N THR A 120 0.32 6.12 8.56
CA THR A 120 -0.44 5.35 9.55
C THR A 120 -1.42 6.25 10.33
N GLU A 121 -1.00 7.44 10.72
CA GLU A 121 -1.87 8.41 11.40
C GLU A 121 -3.01 8.92 10.49
N LYS A 122 -2.76 9.09 9.20
CA LYS A 122 -3.83 9.45 8.24
C LYS A 122 -4.86 8.34 8.11
N LEU A 123 -4.40 7.09 8.05
CA LEU A 123 -5.27 5.92 7.97
C LEU A 123 -6.10 5.75 9.25
N LYS A 124 -5.48 5.87 10.43
CA LYS A 124 -6.19 5.84 11.71
C LYS A 124 -7.23 6.93 11.81
N LYS A 125 -6.90 8.15 11.42
CA LYS A 125 -7.85 9.26 11.42
C LYS A 125 -9.04 9.01 10.47
N ALA A 126 -8.81 8.40 9.31
CA ALA A 126 -9.89 8.01 8.42
C ALA A 126 -10.80 6.94 9.06
N ALA A 127 -10.21 5.98 9.80
CA ALA A 127 -10.99 4.98 10.55
C ALA A 127 -11.82 5.63 11.67
N GLU A 128 -11.25 6.54 12.44
CA GLU A 128 -11.96 7.30 13.49
C GLU A 128 -13.12 8.12 12.91
N ASN A 129 -13.01 8.59 11.68
CA ASN A 129 -14.04 9.31 10.97
C ASN A 129 -15.11 8.39 10.34
N ASN A 130 -15.06 7.06 10.56
CA ASN A 130 -15.91 6.06 9.93
C ASN A 130 -15.88 6.12 8.39
N GLU A 131 -14.70 6.34 7.84
CA GLU A 131 -14.50 6.42 6.40
C GLU A 131 -14.34 5.05 5.72
N PHE A 132 -14.17 3.98 6.48
CA PHE A 132 -14.09 2.59 6.03
C PHE A 132 -15.39 1.86 6.30
N ASP A 133 -15.73 0.90 5.45
CA ASP A 133 -16.90 0.05 5.61
C ASP A 133 -16.68 -1.03 6.68
N ASP A 134 -15.43 -1.51 6.83
CA ASP A 134 -15.00 -2.49 7.82
C ASP A 134 -14.07 -1.88 8.88
N ASN A 135 -13.87 -2.62 9.99
CA ASN A 135 -12.93 -2.19 11.02
C ASN A 135 -11.51 -2.59 10.65
N TRP A 136 -10.68 -1.61 10.39
CA TRP A 136 -9.28 -1.77 10.05
C TRP A 136 -8.36 -1.42 11.21
N GLU A 137 -7.39 -2.29 11.46
CA GLU A 137 -6.27 -2.04 12.34
C GLU A 137 -5.06 -1.60 11.51
N PHE A 138 -4.49 -0.45 11.85
CA PHE A 138 -3.31 0.12 11.22
C PHE A 138 -2.15 0.12 12.18
N VAL A 139 -1.10 -0.63 11.87
CA VAL A 139 0.08 -0.76 12.73
C VAL A 139 1.35 -0.44 11.95
N ARG A 140 2.30 0.17 12.67
CA ARG A 140 3.68 0.27 12.20
C ARG A 140 4.40 -1.02 12.55
N VAL A 141 5.19 -1.54 11.65
CA VAL A 141 6.06 -2.70 11.83
C VAL A 141 7.50 -2.25 11.70
N ASP A 142 8.28 -2.46 12.76
CA ASP A 142 9.69 -2.15 12.80
C ASP A 142 10.49 -3.45 12.71
N ASP A 143 11.38 -3.55 11.73
CA ASP A 143 12.33 -4.64 11.67
C ASP A 143 13.54 -4.31 12.54
N SER A 144 13.54 -4.83 13.77
CA SER A 144 14.61 -4.62 14.75
C SER A 144 15.81 -5.57 14.61
N ALA A 145 15.80 -6.44 13.60
CA ALA A 145 16.67 -7.61 13.58
C ALA A 145 18.08 -7.39 13.06
N LYS A 146 18.60 -6.23 12.81
CA LYS A 146 20.04 -5.93 12.54
C LYS A 146 20.24 -4.48 12.14
N ASP A 147 21.44 -3.96 12.27
CA ASP A 147 22.07 -2.65 12.05
C ASP A 147 21.47 -1.66 11.00
N TYR A 148 20.39 -2.00 10.32
CA TYR A 148 19.64 -1.17 9.38
C TYR A 148 18.15 -1.43 9.57
N SER A 149 17.56 -0.80 10.59
CA SER A 149 16.11 -0.90 10.84
C SER A 149 15.33 -0.31 9.66
N HIS A 150 14.45 -1.10 9.08
CA HIS A 150 13.46 -0.62 8.12
C HIS A 150 12.08 -0.63 8.76
N THR A 151 11.24 0.32 8.38
CA THR A 151 9.90 0.47 8.94
C THR A 151 8.88 0.52 7.82
N TRP A 152 7.86 -0.31 7.95
CA TRP A 152 6.70 -0.31 7.05
C TRP A 152 5.41 -0.36 7.86
N GLY A 153 4.28 -0.22 7.19
CA GLY A 153 2.98 -0.31 7.82
C GLY A 153 2.20 -1.53 7.36
N ARG A 154 1.29 -1.98 8.20
CA ARG A 154 0.34 -3.05 7.91
C ARG A 154 -1.06 -2.58 8.27
N ALA A 155 -2.00 -2.78 7.34
CA ALA A 155 -3.43 -2.63 7.55
C ALA A 155 -4.10 -4.00 7.49
N LYS A 156 -4.87 -4.33 8.52
CA LYS A 156 -5.61 -5.59 8.62
C LYS A 156 -7.06 -5.30 9.00
N SER A 157 -7.99 -5.85 8.22
CA SER A 157 -9.41 -5.80 8.51
C SER A 157 -9.84 -6.89 9.50
N ASN A 158 -10.94 -6.66 10.21
CA ASN A 158 -11.65 -7.68 10.95
C ASN A 158 -12.49 -8.60 10.04
N ASN A 159 -12.73 -8.20 8.79
CA ASN A 159 -13.36 -9.03 7.77
C ASN A 159 -12.33 -10.01 7.21
N PRO A 160 -12.55 -11.35 7.32
CA PRO A 160 -11.60 -12.34 6.85
C PRO A 160 -11.45 -12.41 5.33
N ASP A 161 -12.39 -11.82 4.59
CA ASP A 161 -12.37 -11.78 3.13
C ASP A 161 -11.53 -10.60 2.60
N ASP A 162 -11.17 -9.65 3.46
CA ASP A 162 -10.29 -8.55 3.09
C ASP A 162 -8.82 -8.97 3.09
N PRO A 163 -8.03 -8.52 2.11
CA PRO A 163 -6.61 -8.76 2.11
C PRO A 163 -5.90 -7.95 3.21
N THR A 164 -4.81 -8.48 3.72
CA THR A 164 -3.89 -7.67 4.52
C THR A 164 -3.08 -6.77 3.60
N ILE A 165 -3.03 -5.47 3.88
CA ILE A 165 -2.32 -4.48 3.07
C ILE A 165 -1.01 -4.11 3.77
N TYR A 166 0.08 -4.15 3.04
CA TYR A 166 1.40 -3.71 3.48
C TYR A 166 1.77 -2.44 2.72
N TYR A 167 2.24 -1.40 3.43
CA TYR A 167 2.61 -0.13 2.82
C TYR A 167 3.97 0.34 3.31
N ASP A 168 4.80 0.77 2.37
CA ASP A 168 6.14 1.25 2.58
C ASP A 168 6.30 2.63 1.95
N SER A 169 6.26 3.64 2.79
CA SER A 169 6.31 5.03 2.34
C SER A 169 7.68 5.43 1.81
N PHE A 170 8.75 4.77 2.28
CA PHE A 170 10.11 5.06 1.84
C PHE A 170 10.34 4.58 0.40
N TYR A 171 9.88 3.37 0.08
CA TYR A 171 9.98 2.82 -1.27
C TYR A 171 8.81 3.16 -2.19
N ASN A 172 7.82 3.93 -1.68
CA ASN A 172 6.58 4.25 -2.40
C ASN A 172 5.85 2.98 -2.87
N ARG A 173 5.66 2.05 -1.97
CA ARG A 173 5.09 0.74 -2.28
C ARG A 173 3.89 0.45 -1.38
N ILE A 174 2.85 -0.11 -1.98
CA ILE A 174 1.68 -0.63 -1.28
C ILE A 174 1.22 -1.93 -1.96
N ASP A 175 1.14 -3.00 -1.18
CA ASP A 175 0.96 -4.37 -1.67
C ASP A 175 0.03 -5.17 -0.78
N GLU A 176 -0.59 -6.23 -1.32
CA GLU A 176 -1.42 -7.19 -0.61
C GLU A 176 -0.63 -8.44 -0.20
N SER A 177 0.59 -8.57 -0.64
CA SER A 177 1.51 -9.62 -0.20
C SER A 177 2.48 -9.07 0.82
N GLU A 178 2.65 -9.78 1.92
CA GLU A 178 3.83 -9.59 2.75
C GLU A 178 5.03 -9.79 1.84
N CYS A 179 5.72 -8.69 1.51
CA CYS A 179 7.03 -8.84 0.95
C CYS A 179 7.81 -9.60 2.03
N GLU A 180 8.25 -10.82 1.77
CA GLU A 180 9.12 -11.57 2.66
C GLU A 180 10.42 -10.78 2.83
N CYS A 181 10.34 -9.66 3.52
CA CYS A 181 11.49 -8.84 3.93
C CYS A 181 12.34 -9.53 5.01
N GLU A 182 12.03 -10.78 5.37
CA GLU A 182 12.92 -11.62 6.17
C GLU A 182 14.24 -11.95 5.46
N LYS A 183 14.28 -11.82 4.13
CA LYS A 183 15.51 -11.99 3.35
C LYS A 183 15.95 -10.67 2.72
N ARG A 184 16.51 -9.78 3.52
CA ARG A 184 16.93 -8.40 3.19
C ARG A 184 17.79 -8.20 1.95
N TYR A 185 18.37 -9.23 1.39
CA TYR A 185 19.24 -9.15 0.22
C TYR A 185 18.57 -9.56 -1.08
N GLU A 186 17.36 -10.11 -1.03
CA GLU A 186 16.61 -10.59 -2.19
C GLU A 186 15.45 -9.68 -2.62
N CYS A 187 15.12 -8.64 -1.84
CA CYS A 187 14.12 -7.62 -2.24
C CYS A 187 14.55 -6.78 -3.48
N GLY A 188 15.75 -6.98 -4.01
CA GLY A 188 16.15 -6.47 -5.33
C GLY A 188 15.49 -7.17 -6.51
N GLN A 189 14.77 -8.27 -6.28
CA GLN A 189 14.07 -9.03 -7.33
C GLN A 189 12.54 -8.83 -7.35
N CYS A 190 11.97 -8.05 -6.44
CA CYS A 190 10.65 -7.50 -6.65
C CYS A 190 10.76 -6.39 -7.71
N GLN A 191 11.06 -6.78 -8.94
CA GLN A 191 11.05 -5.89 -10.09
C GLN A 191 9.61 -5.55 -10.44
N LEU A 192 9.42 -4.26 -10.65
CA LEU A 192 8.39 -3.50 -11.32
C LEU A 192 7.45 -4.29 -12.23
#